data_45f62cd0d9992a0b8ccdd9759e8c07b6
#
_entry.id   45f62cd0d9992a0b8ccdd9759e8c07b6
#
_cell.length_a   1.000
_cell.length_b   1.000
_cell.length_c   1.000
_cell.angle_alpha   90.00
_cell.angle_beta   90.00
_cell.angle_gamma   90.00
#
_symmetry.space_group_name_H-M   'P 1'
#
loop_
_entity.id
_entity.type
_entity.pdbx_description
1 polymer ?
#
loop_
_entity_poly.entity_id
_entity_poly.type
_entity_poly.pdbx_seq_one_letter_code
_entity_poly.pdbx_strand_id
1 'polypeptide(L)'
;KIMITADLNSSLPLLREKLKTLSPTMTLLPKIEDIINKQEPTLEDILKVCSHDPKLLGKLTRRSGFSGSEQEFAQDILFKKGLGFLKSLAIRSMNQEIFEVPMPNSSLTPTLLKKRSVVLARFIKSFAPDIGIGLDEAYLTGLLFNYGYVCYEIAYDSLGSEIPDFQENRSHYDKCASELLSEFGFAQVVCEVIEDANCEFYQTRLPFAQALLRIANETLSNNEQNHGTIGRGEKPDSML
;
A
#
# COMPACT_ATOMS: atom_id res chain seq x y z
N LYS A 1 -15.22 8.35 -33.47
CA LYS A 1 -13.84 8.21 -33.01
C LYS A 1 -13.82 7.09 -32.01
N ILE A 2 -13.44 5.90 -32.41
CA ILE A 2 -13.24 4.75 -31.52
C ILE A 2 -12.01 5.13 -30.72
N MET A 3 -12.18 5.55 -29.45
CA MET A 3 -11.08 5.62 -28.52
C MET A 3 -10.60 4.18 -28.33
N ILE A 4 -9.42 3.86 -28.83
CA ILE A 4 -8.70 2.65 -28.46
C ILE A 4 -8.27 2.93 -27.02
N THR A 5 -9.08 2.48 -26.06
CA THR A 5 -8.65 2.40 -24.66
C THR A 5 -7.49 1.42 -24.64
N ALA A 6 -6.29 1.91 -24.34
CA ALA A 6 -5.15 1.05 -24.09
C ALA A 6 -5.62 0.00 -23.07
N ASP A 7 -5.51 -1.28 -23.44
CA ASP A 7 -5.90 -2.36 -22.54
C ASP A 7 -4.93 -2.32 -21.35
N LEU A 8 -5.46 -1.93 -20.17
CA LEU A 8 -4.67 -1.83 -18.94
C LEU A 8 -4.00 -3.17 -18.60
N ASN A 9 -4.55 -4.29 -19.07
CA ASN A 9 -3.90 -5.59 -18.95
C ASN A 9 -2.56 -5.64 -19.69
N SER A 10 -2.42 -4.89 -20.80
CA SER A 10 -1.14 -4.76 -21.50
C SER A 10 -0.11 -3.93 -20.73
N SER A 11 -0.53 -3.11 -19.77
CA SER A 11 0.34 -2.26 -18.95
C SER A 11 0.80 -2.93 -17.63
N LEU A 12 0.20 -4.05 -17.23
CA LEU A 12 0.57 -4.77 -15.99
C LEU A 12 2.07 -5.10 -15.89
N PRO A 13 2.76 -5.59 -16.94
CA PRO A 13 4.21 -5.84 -16.87
C PRO A 13 5.01 -4.57 -16.58
N LEU A 14 4.62 -3.44 -17.18
CA LEU A 14 5.28 -2.15 -16.96
C LEU A 14 5.03 -1.63 -15.53
N LEU A 15 3.78 -1.71 -15.06
CA LEU A 15 3.41 -1.35 -13.68
C LEU A 15 4.20 -2.19 -12.67
N ARG A 16 4.31 -3.49 -12.91
CA ARG A 16 5.09 -4.41 -12.07
C ARG A 16 6.54 -3.97 -11.93
N GLU A 17 7.23 -3.69 -13.03
CA GLU A 17 8.64 -3.31 -13.01
C GLU A 17 8.84 -1.94 -12.34
N LYS A 18 7.97 -0.99 -12.61
CA LYS A 18 8.03 0.32 -11.95
C LYS A 18 7.76 0.21 -10.44
N LEU A 19 6.78 -0.58 -10.02
CA LEU A 19 6.47 -0.78 -8.60
C LEU A 19 7.59 -1.49 -7.85
N LYS A 20 8.26 -2.47 -8.44
CA LYS A 20 9.45 -3.10 -7.85
C LYS A 20 10.56 -2.07 -7.59
N THR A 21 10.70 -1.11 -8.49
CA THR A 21 11.71 -0.04 -8.37
C THR A 21 11.31 1.01 -7.32
N LEU A 22 10.03 1.39 -7.28
CA LEU A 22 9.51 2.42 -6.39
C LEU A 22 9.32 1.92 -4.95
N SER A 23 8.89 0.68 -4.80
CA SER A 23 8.65 0.07 -3.50
C SER A 23 9.27 -1.34 -3.40
N PRO A 24 10.58 -1.46 -3.37
CA PRO A 24 11.26 -2.75 -3.26
C PRO A 24 10.87 -3.50 -1.98
N THR A 25 10.50 -2.78 -0.92
CA THR A 25 10.04 -3.40 0.34
C THR A 25 8.73 -4.16 0.17
N MET A 26 7.90 -3.83 -0.81
CA MET A 26 6.68 -4.60 -1.11
C MET A 26 6.99 -6.06 -1.43
N THR A 27 8.02 -6.31 -2.24
CA THR A 27 8.41 -7.67 -2.63
C THR A 27 9.10 -8.43 -1.51
N LEU A 28 9.45 -7.75 -0.44
CA LEU A 28 10.18 -8.33 0.70
C LEU A 28 9.25 -8.84 1.80
N LEU A 29 8.10 -8.19 2.00
CA LEU A 29 7.17 -8.56 3.07
C LEU A 29 6.75 -10.03 3.03
N PRO A 30 6.32 -10.60 1.89
CA PRO A 30 5.95 -12.00 1.83
C PRO A 30 7.12 -12.94 2.16
N LYS A 31 8.33 -12.59 1.73
CA LYS A 31 9.54 -13.38 2.05
C LYS A 31 9.86 -13.36 3.55
N ILE A 32 9.61 -12.25 4.22
CA ILE A 32 9.73 -12.16 5.69
C ILE A 32 8.65 -13.02 6.36
N GLU A 33 7.43 -13.02 5.85
CA GLU A 33 6.35 -13.87 6.34
C GLU A 33 6.67 -15.36 6.18
N ASP A 34 7.23 -15.75 5.04
CA ASP A 34 7.71 -17.12 4.81
C ASP A 34 8.72 -17.56 5.86
N ILE A 35 9.66 -16.68 6.24
CA ILE A 35 10.65 -16.97 7.28
C ILE A 35 9.99 -17.06 8.66
N ILE A 36 9.05 -16.16 8.98
CA ILE A 36 8.33 -16.15 10.25
C ILE A 36 7.56 -17.46 10.44
N ASN A 37 7.01 -18.01 9.36
CA ASN A 37 6.22 -19.23 9.36
C ASN A 37 7.06 -20.52 9.34
N LYS A 38 8.40 -20.42 9.22
CA LYS A 38 9.29 -21.58 9.39
C LYS A 38 9.32 -22.05 10.84
N GLN A 39 9.39 -23.34 11.04
CA GLN A 39 9.56 -23.92 12.39
C GLN A 39 10.89 -23.48 13.03
N GLU A 40 11.96 -23.46 12.24
CA GLU A 40 13.31 -23.08 12.67
C GLU A 40 13.92 -22.07 11.69
N PRO A 41 13.68 -20.78 11.89
CA PRO A 41 14.31 -19.72 11.10
C PRO A 41 15.82 -19.69 11.35
N THR A 42 16.58 -19.61 10.27
CA THR A 42 18.06 -19.58 10.36
C THR A 42 18.61 -18.18 10.09
N LEU A 43 19.87 -17.97 10.51
CA LEU A 43 20.59 -16.73 10.17
C LEU A 43 20.70 -16.53 8.66
N GLU A 44 20.90 -17.63 7.92
CA GLU A 44 21.00 -17.59 6.45
C GLU A 44 19.71 -17.13 5.80
N ASP A 45 18.54 -17.53 6.32
CA ASP A 45 17.25 -17.07 5.84
C ASP A 45 17.12 -15.54 5.95
N ILE A 46 17.52 -14.98 7.09
CA ILE A 46 17.46 -13.53 7.33
C ILE A 46 18.47 -12.81 6.44
N LEU A 47 19.70 -13.31 6.33
CA LEU A 47 20.71 -12.75 5.44
C LEU A 47 20.25 -12.75 3.98
N LYS A 48 19.63 -13.82 3.51
CA LYS A 48 19.08 -13.93 2.15
C LYS A 48 18.02 -12.87 1.88
N VAL A 49 17.14 -12.59 2.83
CA VAL A 49 16.15 -11.53 2.72
C VAL A 49 16.82 -10.16 2.74
N CYS A 50 17.75 -9.93 3.67
CA CYS A 50 18.46 -8.66 3.81
C CYS A 50 19.34 -8.33 2.59
N SER A 51 20.01 -9.33 2.00
CA SER A 51 20.87 -9.17 0.83
C SER A 51 20.15 -9.04 -0.49
N HIS A 52 18.83 -9.25 -0.51
CA HIS A 52 18.02 -9.16 -1.71
C HIS A 52 18.04 -7.77 -2.35
N ASP A 53 18.16 -6.72 -1.53
CA ASP A 53 18.38 -5.34 -1.96
C ASP A 53 19.27 -4.61 -0.95
N PRO A 54 20.54 -4.28 -1.29
CA PRO A 54 21.45 -3.56 -0.41
C PRO A 54 20.95 -2.16 0.00
N LYS A 55 20.17 -1.49 -0.88
CA LYS A 55 19.57 -0.19 -0.54
C LYS A 55 18.49 -0.36 0.53
N LEU A 56 17.73 -1.44 0.44
CA LEU A 56 16.70 -1.78 1.41
C LEU A 56 17.31 -2.12 2.77
N LEU A 57 18.35 -2.95 2.79
CA LEU A 57 19.09 -3.26 4.02
C LEU A 57 19.61 -1.98 4.68
N GLY A 58 20.22 -1.07 3.92
CA GLY A 58 20.66 0.23 4.42
C GLY A 58 19.52 1.11 4.96
N LYS A 59 18.30 0.97 4.45
CA LYS A 59 17.10 1.62 5.03
C LYS A 59 16.66 0.95 6.34
N LEU A 60 16.64 -0.38 6.37
CA LEU A 60 16.22 -1.14 7.56
C LEU A 60 17.18 -0.95 8.73
N THR A 61 18.49 -1.00 8.48
CA THR A 61 19.52 -0.78 9.49
C THR A 61 19.46 0.63 10.07
N ARG A 62 19.38 1.66 9.21
CA ARG A 62 19.23 3.05 9.67
C ARG A 62 17.97 3.25 10.52
N ARG A 63 16.83 2.67 10.12
CA ARG A 63 15.57 2.79 10.86
C ARG A 63 15.54 2.03 12.18
N SER A 64 16.31 0.95 12.26
CA SER A 64 16.48 0.21 13.51
C SER A 64 17.43 0.89 14.49
N GLY A 65 18.15 1.93 14.05
CA GLY A 65 19.25 2.55 14.82
C GLY A 65 20.48 1.64 14.92
N PHE A 66 20.60 0.65 14.04
CA PHE A 66 21.70 -0.29 14.04
C PHE A 66 22.89 0.23 13.23
N SER A 67 24.09 0.07 13.77
CA SER A 67 25.35 0.53 13.16
C SER A 67 26.37 -0.61 13.13
N GLY A 68 26.13 -1.64 12.32
CA GLY A 68 27.01 -2.80 12.21
C GLY A 68 26.95 -3.42 10.82
N SER A 69 27.59 -4.57 10.63
CA SER A 69 27.53 -5.35 9.41
C SER A 69 26.17 -5.99 9.20
N GLU A 70 25.88 -6.42 7.97
CA GLU A 70 24.65 -7.17 7.64
C GLU A 70 24.50 -8.43 8.50
N GLN A 71 25.60 -9.13 8.73
CA GLN A 71 25.60 -10.34 9.53
C GLN A 71 25.26 -10.06 10.99
N GLU A 72 25.81 -8.99 11.57
CA GLU A 72 25.49 -8.56 12.93
C GLU A 72 24.04 -8.09 13.03
N PHE A 73 23.52 -7.41 12.01
CA PHE A 73 22.11 -7.04 11.95
C PHE A 73 21.21 -8.26 11.93
N ALA A 74 21.49 -9.25 11.08
CA ALA A 74 20.72 -10.48 11.00
C ALA A 74 20.78 -11.27 12.32
N GLN A 75 21.93 -11.30 13.00
CA GLN A 75 22.07 -11.88 14.34
C GLN A 75 21.24 -11.13 15.39
N ASP A 76 21.27 -9.79 15.37
CA ASP A 76 20.48 -8.96 16.29
C ASP A 76 18.97 -9.21 16.10
N ILE A 77 18.52 -9.35 14.85
CA ILE A 77 17.12 -9.73 14.55
C ILE A 77 16.81 -11.11 15.09
N LEU A 78 17.63 -12.13 14.78
CA LEU A 78 17.34 -13.52 15.13
C LEU A 78 17.32 -13.74 16.64
N PHE A 79 18.32 -13.19 17.35
CA PHE A 79 18.55 -13.54 18.76
C PHE A 79 18.05 -12.51 19.78
N LYS A 80 17.84 -11.25 19.38
CA LYS A 80 17.46 -10.20 20.33
C LYS A 80 16.10 -9.56 20.04
N LYS A 81 15.85 -9.14 18.80
CA LYS A 81 14.66 -8.35 18.44
C LYS A 81 13.49 -9.18 17.93
N GLY A 82 13.79 -10.34 17.36
CA GLY A 82 12.81 -11.23 16.77
C GLY A 82 12.36 -10.85 15.36
N LEU A 83 11.81 -11.83 14.64
CA LEU A 83 11.36 -11.65 13.24
C LEU A 83 10.18 -10.69 13.11
N GLY A 84 9.30 -10.59 14.11
CA GLY A 84 8.21 -9.62 14.13
C GLY A 84 8.70 -8.18 14.08
N PHE A 85 9.88 -7.89 14.63
CA PHE A 85 10.51 -6.58 14.51
C PHE A 85 10.94 -6.30 13.07
N LEU A 86 11.54 -7.29 12.38
CA LEU A 86 11.92 -7.18 10.98
C LEU A 86 10.70 -6.90 10.09
N LYS A 87 9.59 -7.63 10.31
CA LYS A 87 8.31 -7.41 9.63
C LYS A 87 7.79 -5.99 9.86
N SER A 88 7.81 -5.52 11.11
CA SER A 88 7.38 -4.16 11.45
C SER A 88 8.22 -3.07 10.78
N LEU A 89 9.54 -3.29 10.66
CA LEU A 89 10.42 -2.39 9.92
C LEU A 89 10.10 -2.38 8.42
N ALA A 90 9.87 -3.54 7.83
CA ALA A 90 9.49 -3.67 6.43
C ALA A 90 8.17 -2.96 6.13
N ILE A 91 7.12 -3.16 6.94
CA ILE A 91 5.83 -2.47 6.81
C ILE A 91 6.01 -0.94 6.89
N ARG A 92 6.84 -0.44 7.80
CA ARG A 92 7.12 1.00 7.89
C ARG A 92 7.86 1.52 6.66
N SER A 93 8.80 0.74 6.12
CA SER A 93 9.55 1.10 4.92
C SER A 93 8.64 1.16 3.71
N MET A 94 7.85 0.11 3.49
CA MET A 94 6.86 0.04 2.44
C MET A 94 5.86 1.21 2.49
N ASN A 95 5.32 1.50 3.68
CA ASN A 95 4.38 2.62 3.88
C ASN A 95 4.99 3.97 3.44
N GLN A 96 6.29 4.17 3.64
CA GLN A 96 6.94 5.39 3.17
C GLN A 96 7.14 5.38 1.65
N GLU A 97 7.60 4.27 1.10
CA GLU A 97 7.89 4.13 -0.34
C GLU A 97 6.64 4.32 -1.21
N ILE A 98 5.53 3.67 -0.84
CA ILE A 98 4.26 3.75 -1.57
C ILE A 98 3.76 5.19 -1.69
N PHE A 99 3.93 6.00 -0.65
CA PHE A 99 3.43 7.36 -0.61
C PHE A 99 4.48 8.43 -0.98
N GLU A 100 5.64 8.02 -1.50
CA GLU A 100 6.59 8.91 -2.16
C GLU A 100 6.34 9.05 -3.67
N VAL A 101 5.42 8.26 -4.23
CA VAL A 101 5.02 8.36 -5.65
C VAL A 101 4.34 9.71 -5.90
N PRO A 102 4.83 10.53 -6.85
CA PRO A 102 4.15 11.76 -7.26
C PRO A 102 2.75 11.46 -7.79
N MET A 103 1.77 12.31 -7.47
CA MET A 103 0.37 12.10 -7.86
C MET A 103 -0.22 13.36 -8.50
N PRO A 104 0.35 13.83 -9.66
CA PRO A 104 -0.08 15.07 -10.29
C PRO A 104 -1.46 14.98 -10.95
N ASN A 105 -1.93 13.77 -11.30
CA ASN A 105 -3.16 13.54 -12.05
C ASN A 105 -4.32 13.10 -11.17
N SER A 106 -4.06 12.88 -9.89
CA SER A 106 -5.06 12.46 -8.91
C SER A 106 -5.62 13.67 -8.16
N SER A 107 -6.87 13.57 -7.73
CA SER A 107 -7.46 14.53 -6.78
C SER A 107 -6.85 14.43 -5.38
N LEU A 108 -6.06 13.40 -5.11
CA LEU A 108 -5.38 13.15 -3.84
C LEU A 108 -3.89 13.49 -3.96
N THR A 109 -3.38 14.24 -2.99
CA THR A 109 -1.94 14.37 -2.83
C THR A 109 -1.35 13.12 -2.14
N PRO A 110 -0.05 12.79 -2.35
CA PRO A 110 0.60 11.68 -1.65
C PRO A 110 0.46 11.76 -0.13
N THR A 111 0.56 12.97 0.43
CA THR A 111 0.40 13.20 1.87
C THR A 111 -1.01 12.88 2.35
N LEU A 112 -2.02 13.25 1.58
CA LEU A 112 -3.42 13.00 1.91
C LEU A 112 -3.77 11.52 1.78
N LEU A 113 -3.31 10.88 0.71
CA LEU A 113 -3.46 9.45 0.51
C LEU A 113 -2.83 8.66 1.67
N LYS A 114 -1.59 9.01 2.04
CA LYS A 114 -0.91 8.41 3.21
C LYS A 114 -1.71 8.55 4.50
N LYS A 115 -2.24 9.75 4.76
CA LYS A 115 -3.03 10.03 5.96
C LYS A 115 -4.29 9.16 5.99
N ARG A 116 -5.03 9.08 4.88
CA ARG A 116 -6.21 8.20 4.76
C ARG A 116 -5.84 6.73 4.97
N SER A 117 -4.84 6.25 4.26
CA SER A 117 -4.41 4.84 4.33
C SER A 117 -3.99 4.43 5.74
N VAL A 118 -3.26 5.29 6.47
CA VAL A 118 -2.88 5.00 7.87
C VAL A 118 -4.11 5.01 8.80
N VAL A 119 -5.08 5.88 8.58
CA VAL A 119 -6.33 5.90 9.36
C VAL A 119 -7.13 4.62 9.09
N LEU A 120 -7.31 4.24 7.82
CA LEU A 120 -8.00 3.02 7.42
C LEU A 120 -7.31 1.77 7.98
N ALA A 121 -5.98 1.71 7.92
CA ALA A 121 -5.19 0.61 8.46
C ALA A 121 -5.40 0.43 9.97
N ARG A 122 -5.39 1.51 10.73
CA ARG A 122 -5.64 1.46 12.19
C ARG A 122 -7.09 1.11 12.51
N PHE A 123 -8.01 1.65 11.73
CA PHE A 123 -9.43 1.40 11.88
C PHE A 123 -9.75 -0.07 11.70
N ILE A 124 -9.42 -0.66 10.54
CA ILE A 124 -9.74 -2.06 10.28
C ILE A 124 -8.98 -3.03 11.20
N LYS A 125 -7.74 -2.67 11.59
CA LYS A 125 -6.97 -3.44 12.55
C LYS A 125 -7.69 -3.59 13.91
N SER A 126 -8.46 -2.58 14.34
CA SER A 126 -9.22 -2.67 15.59
C SER A 126 -10.37 -3.67 15.54
N PHE A 127 -10.83 -4.02 14.33
CA PHE A 127 -11.88 -5.02 14.10
C PHE A 127 -11.32 -6.38 13.67
N ALA A 128 -10.02 -6.57 13.60
CA ALA A 128 -9.41 -7.81 13.13
C ALA A 128 -9.93 -9.07 13.86
N PRO A 129 -10.11 -9.09 15.20
CA PRO A 129 -10.68 -10.24 15.88
C PRO A 129 -12.13 -10.53 15.46
N ASP A 130 -12.93 -9.50 15.21
CA ASP A 130 -14.36 -9.62 14.86
C ASP A 130 -14.56 -10.12 13.43
N ILE A 131 -13.61 -9.81 12.54
CA ILE A 131 -13.64 -10.24 11.14
C ILE A 131 -12.83 -11.50 10.87
N GLY A 132 -12.14 -12.04 11.88
CA GLY A 132 -11.44 -13.31 11.79
C GLY A 132 -10.16 -13.32 10.95
N ILE A 133 -9.44 -12.19 10.88
CA ILE A 133 -8.14 -12.08 10.17
C ILE A 133 -7.02 -11.68 11.13
N GLY A 134 -5.77 -11.92 10.71
CA GLY A 134 -4.60 -11.50 11.46
C GLY A 134 -4.49 -9.98 11.60
N LEU A 135 -3.93 -9.51 12.71
CA LEU A 135 -3.75 -8.07 12.96
C LEU A 135 -2.92 -7.36 11.88
N ASP A 136 -1.93 -8.04 11.34
CA ASP A 136 -1.06 -7.50 10.29
C ASP A 136 -1.76 -7.51 8.94
N GLU A 137 -2.52 -8.56 8.62
CA GLU A 137 -3.34 -8.63 7.41
C GLU A 137 -4.40 -7.54 7.41
N ALA A 138 -5.10 -7.34 8.53
CA ALA A 138 -6.06 -6.25 8.68
C ALA A 138 -5.38 -4.88 8.46
N TYR A 139 -4.21 -4.66 9.07
CA TYR A 139 -3.46 -3.43 8.89
C TYR A 139 -3.07 -3.19 7.43
N LEU A 140 -2.54 -4.21 6.75
CA LEU A 140 -2.15 -4.14 5.35
C LEU A 140 -3.35 -3.91 4.43
N THR A 141 -4.47 -4.56 4.70
CA THR A 141 -5.72 -4.36 3.94
C THR A 141 -6.16 -2.89 3.96
N GLY A 142 -6.21 -2.27 5.14
CA GLY A 142 -6.55 -0.85 5.26
C GLY A 142 -5.50 0.08 4.67
N LEU A 143 -4.21 -0.24 4.83
CA LEU A 143 -3.11 0.55 4.30
C LEU A 143 -3.12 0.61 2.77
N LEU A 144 -3.44 -0.51 2.13
CA LEU A 144 -3.42 -0.69 0.67
C LEU A 144 -4.79 -0.50 0.03
N PHE A 145 -5.85 -0.21 0.80
CA PHE A 145 -7.23 -0.08 0.30
C PHE A 145 -7.38 0.91 -0.85
N ASN A 146 -6.58 1.95 -0.87
CA ASN A 146 -6.57 2.97 -1.93
C ASN A 146 -5.37 2.82 -2.88
N TYR A 147 -4.77 1.63 -2.98
CA TYR A 147 -3.57 1.42 -3.79
C TYR A 147 -3.80 1.58 -5.29
N GLY A 148 -5.05 1.42 -5.75
CA GLY A 148 -5.45 1.71 -7.13
C GLY A 148 -5.08 3.13 -7.59
N TYR A 149 -5.07 4.14 -6.70
CA TYR A 149 -4.60 5.49 -7.03
C TYR A 149 -3.12 5.50 -7.41
N VAL A 150 -2.29 4.74 -6.71
CA VAL A 150 -0.86 4.63 -7.02
C VAL A 150 -0.65 3.94 -8.37
N CYS A 151 -1.40 2.87 -8.63
CA CYS A 151 -1.37 2.19 -9.93
C CYS A 151 -1.77 3.12 -11.08
N TYR A 152 -2.81 3.92 -10.88
CA TYR A 152 -3.24 4.93 -11.86
C TYR A 152 -2.13 5.93 -12.19
N GLU A 153 -1.52 6.56 -11.17
CA GLU A 153 -0.48 7.56 -11.38
C GLU A 153 0.75 6.99 -12.09
N ILE A 154 1.16 5.76 -11.75
CA ILE A 154 2.26 5.08 -12.43
C ILE A 154 1.91 4.75 -13.88
N ALA A 155 0.68 4.31 -14.14
CA ALA A 155 0.19 4.06 -15.49
C ALA A 155 0.16 5.36 -16.31
N TYR A 156 -0.36 6.45 -15.74
CA TYR A 156 -0.43 7.75 -16.39
C TYR A 156 0.95 8.32 -16.73
N ASP A 157 1.89 8.25 -15.79
CA ASP A 157 3.29 8.66 -16.01
C ASP A 157 3.94 7.91 -17.18
N SER A 158 3.49 6.68 -17.44
CA SER A 158 4.08 5.79 -18.45
C SER A 158 3.41 5.87 -19.80
N LEU A 159 2.09 6.02 -19.84
CA LEU A 159 1.24 5.92 -21.03
C LEU A 159 0.56 7.24 -21.40
N GLY A 160 0.64 8.25 -20.55
CA GLY A 160 0.04 9.57 -20.76
C GLY A 160 -1.49 9.55 -20.73
N SER A 161 -2.11 10.48 -21.45
CA SER A 161 -3.57 10.66 -21.50
C SER A 161 -4.32 9.57 -22.30
N GLU A 162 -3.63 8.54 -22.76
CA GLU A 162 -4.25 7.40 -23.46
C GLU A 162 -4.92 6.42 -22.51
N ILE A 163 -4.61 6.50 -21.20
CA ILE A 163 -5.25 5.65 -20.22
C ILE A 163 -6.63 6.18 -19.81
N PRO A 164 -7.57 5.27 -19.43
CA PRO A 164 -8.87 5.65 -18.95
C PRO A 164 -8.82 6.51 -17.68
N ASP A 165 -9.76 7.46 -17.53
CA ASP A 165 -9.88 8.29 -16.33
C ASP A 165 -10.06 7.43 -15.09
N PHE A 166 -9.43 7.85 -13.98
CA PHE A 166 -9.45 7.10 -12.73
C PHE A 166 -10.85 6.99 -12.13
N GLN A 167 -11.63 8.08 -12.12
CA GLN A 167 -12.94 8.09 -11.47
C GLN A 167 -13.95 7.20 -12.20
N GLU A 168 -13.86 7.17 -13.54
CA GLU A 168 -14.72 6.33 -14.37
C GLU A 168 -14.30 4.85 -14.37
N ASN A 169 -13.01 4.57 -14.07
CA ASN A 169 -12.43 3.22 -14.19
C ASN A 169 -11.76 2.74 -12.89
N ARG A 170 -12.17 3.25 -11.75
CA ARG A 170 -11.55 2.97 -10.46
C ARG A 170 -11.48 1.47 -10.14
N SER A 171 -12.57 0.73 -10.38
CA SER A 171 -12.61 -0.71 -10.16
C SER A 171 -11.54 -1.47 -10.95
N HIS A 172 -11.19 -0.97 -12.13
CA HIS A 172 -10.14 -1.56 -12.95
C HIS A 172 -8.74 -1.34 -12.34
N TYR A 173 -8.47 -0.15 -11.80
CA TYR A 173 -7.19 0.12 -11.13
C TYR A 173 -7.07 -0.61 -9.79
N ASP A 174 -8.17 -0.78 -9.05
CA ASP A 174 -8.21 -1.58 -7.84
C ASP A 174 -7.95 -3.07 -8.16
N LYS A 175 -8.50 -3.58 -9.26
CA LYS A 175 -8.19 -4.92 -9.76
C LYS A 175 -6.72 -5.08 -10.15
N CYS A 176 -6.16 -4.13 -10.90
CA CYS A 176 -4.73 -4.12 -11.21
C CYS A 176 -3.86 -4.11 -9.93
N ALA A 177 -4.26 -3.33 -8.93
CA ALA A 177 -3.59 -3.29 -7.64
C ALA A 177 -3.62 -4.66 -6.94
N SER A 178 -4.79 -5.31 -6.92
CA SER A 178 -4.97 -6.66 -6.36
C SER A 178 -4.09 -7.69 -7.05
N GLU A 179 -4.10 -7.72 -8.39
CA GLU A 179 -3.28 -8.65 -9.19
C GLU A 179 -1.79 -8.47 -8.91
N LEU A 180 -1.29 -7.23 -8.87
CA LEU A 180 0.10 -6.93 -8.56
C LEU A 180 0.49 -7.34 -7.14
N LEU A 181 -0.38 -7.09 -6.16
CA LEU A 181 -0.16 -7.50 -4.77
C LEU A 181 -0.13 -9.03 -4.64
N SER A 182 -1.01 -9.73 -5.35
CA SER A 182 -1.02 -11.19 -5.41
C SER A 182 0.28 -11.74 -6.02
N GLU A 183 0.77 -11.13 -7.09
CA GLU A 183 2.07 -11.52 -7.69
C GLU A 183 3.26 -11.25 -6.77
N PHE A 184 3.19 -10.21 -5.94
CA PHE A 184 4.20 -9.94 -4.92
C PHE A 184 4.09 -10.88 -3.72
N GLY A 185 3.05 -11.73 -3.65
CA GLY A 185 2.86 -12.74 -2.63
C GLY A 185 2.13 -12.26 -1.38
N PHE A 186 1.36 -11.18 -1.47
CA PHE A 186 0.49 -10.76 -0.36
C PHE A 186 -0.61 -11.79 -0.12
N ALA A 187 -1.08 -11.87 1.13
CA ALA A 187 -2.15 -12.77 1.50
C ALA A 187 -3.41 -12.54 0.64
N GLN A 188 -4.03 -13.62 0.21
CA GLN A 188 -5.19 -13.59 -0.68
C GLN A 188 -6.31 -12.69 -0.14
N VAL A 189 -6.54 -12.69 1.18
CA VAL A 189 -7.55 -11.86 1.84
C VAL A 189 -7.30 -10.36 1.63
N VAL A 190 -6.05 -9.91 1.61
CA VAL A 190 -5.69 -8.51 1.33
C VAL A 190 -6.04 -8.16 -0.11
N CYS A 191 -5.66 -9.03 -1.05
CA CYS A 191 -5.90 -8.84 -2.48
C CYS A 191 -7.39 -8.79 -2.81
N GLU A 192 -8.20 -9.73 -2.30
CA GLU A 192 -9.64 -9.80 -2.52
C GLU A 192 -10.37 -8.54 -2.04
N VAL A 193 -10.03 -8.03 -0.85
CA VAL A 193 -10.66 -6.80 -0.33
C VAL A 193 -10.31 -5.58 -1.16
N ILE A 194 -9.11 -5.52 -1.73
CA ILE A 194 -8.67 -4.41 -2.58
C ILE A 194 -9.32 -4.50 -3.96
N GLU A 195 -9.42 -5.68 -4.55
CA GLU A 195 -10.05 -5.90 -5.86
C GLU A 195 -11.49 -5.38 -5.88
N ASP A 196 -12.24 -5.68 -4.83
CA ASP A 196 -13.63 -5.32 -4.72
C ASP A 196 -13.87 -3.98 -3.99
N ALA A 197 -12.82 -3.21 -3.72
CA ALA A 197 -12.88 -2.01 -2.88
C ALA A 197 -14.01 -1.03 -3.25
N ASN A 198 -14.39 -0.98 -4.53
CA ASN A 198 -15.44 -0.09 -5.06
C ASN A 198 -16.54 -0.82 -5.83
N CYS A 199 -16.62 -2.15 -5.76
CA CYS A 199 -17.69 -2.92 -6.36
C CYS A 199 -18.99 -2.77 -5.55
N GLU A 200 -20.14 -2.67 -6.24
CA GLU A 200 -21.46 -2.63 -5.59
C GLU A 200 -21.84 -3.97 -4.98
N PHE A 201 -21.35 -5.06 -5.55
CA PHE A 201 -21.63 -6.43 -5.09
C PHE A 201 -20.38 -7.03 -4.46
N TYR A 202 -20.52 -7.46 -3.20
CA TYR A 202 -19.43 -8.08 -2.44
C TYR A 202 -19.18 -9.51 -2.92
N GLN A 203 -18.05 -9.74 -3.56
CA GLN A 203 -17.57 -11.07 -3.93
C GLN A 203 -16.46 -11.58 -2.99
N THR A 204 -15.98 -10.71 -2.10
CA THR A 204 -14.94 -11.03 -1.14
C THR A 204 -15.42 -11.98 -0.03
N ARG A 205 -14.50 -12.76 0.52
CA ARG A 205 -14.72 -13.58 1.72
C ARG A 205 -14.93 -12.74 2.98
N LEU A 206 -14.59 -11.45 2.93
CA LEU A 206 -14.70 -10.51 4.05
C LEU A 206 -15.61 -9.30 3.70
N PRO A 207 -16.88 -9.52 3.36
CA PRO A 207 -17.80 -8.43 2.95
C PRO A 207 -17.94 -7.37 4.05
N PHE A 208 -17.84 -7.77 5.32
CA PHE A 208 -17.92 -6.85 6.46
C PHE A 208 -16.69 -5.93 6.53
N ALA A 209 -15.49 -6.47 6.36
CA ALA A 209 -14.27 -5.66 6.34
C ALA A 209 -14.27 -4.64 5.19
N GLN A 210 -14.74 -5.06 4.03
CA GLN A 210 -14.86 -4.20 2.86
C GLN A 210 -15.89 -3.09 3.08
N ALA A 211 -17.06 -3.42 3.62
CA ALA A 211 -18.11 -2.43 3.94
C ALA A 211 -17.58 -1.39 4.95
N LEU A 212 -16.90 -1.82 6.02
CA LEU A 212 -16.30 -0.94 7.01
C LEU A 212 -15.26 0.01 6.39
N LEU A 213 -14.39 -0.51 5.53
CA LEU A 213 -13.37 0.30 4.87
C LEU A 213 -13.96 1.29 3.88
N ARG A 214 -15.01 0.91 3.14
CA ARG A 214 -15.74 1.84 2.24
C ARG A 214 -16.37 2.98 3.02
N ILE A 215 -17.15 2.68 4.05
CA ILE A 215 -17.80 3.70 4.89
C ILE A 215 -16.77 4.64 5.51
N ALA A 216 -15.69 4.10 6.07
CA ALA A 216 -14.63 4.91 6.65
C ALA A 216 -13.93 5.80 5.60
N ASN A 217 -13.64 5.26 4.41
CA ASN A 217 -12.99 6.00 3.34
C ASN A 217 -13.87 7.12 2.77
N GLU A 218 -15.16 6.88 2.58
CA GLU A 218 -16.15 7.88 2.16
C GLU A 218 -16.30 8.99 3.21
N THR A 219 -16.35 8.63 4.49
CA THR A 219 -16.43 9.60 5.60
C THR A 219 -15.19 10.51 5.63
N LEU A 220 -14.01 9.96 5.43
CA LEU A 220 -12.77 10.74 5.34
C LEU A 220 -12.78 11.67 4.13
N SER A 221 -13.27 11.20 2.98
CA SER A 221 -13.36 12.00 1.75
C SER A 221 -14.30 13.21 1.93
N ASN A 222 -15.48 13.00 2.51
CA ASN A 222 -16.46 14.04 2.73
C ASN A 222 -15.96 15.11 3.75
N ASN A 223 -15.29 14.69 4.80
CA ASN A 223 -14.72 15.60 5.78
C ASN A 223 -13.64 16.51 5.18
N GLU A 224 -12.82 15.98 4.27
CA GLU A 224 -11.77 16.76 3.62
C GLU A 224 -12.34 17.79 2.64
N GLN A 225 -13.39 17.45 1.89
CA GLN A 225 -14.09 18.41 1.02
C GLN A 225 -14.72 19.55 1.80
N ASN A 226 -15.33 19.26 2.95
CA ASN A 226 -15.95 20.27 3.81
C ASN A 226 -14.92 21.22 4.43
N HIS A 227 -13.74 20.74 4.80
CA HIS A 227 -12.66 21.60 5.31
C HIS A 227 -11.97 22.42 4.22
N GLY A 228 -11.94 21.94 2.98
CA GLY A 228 -11.41 22.66 1.81
C GLY A 228 -12.27 23.88 1.40
N THR A 229 -13.57 23.84 1.67
CA THR A 229 -14.52 24.93 1.38
C THR A 229 -14.47 26.05 2.40
N ILE A 230 -14.16 25.77 3.66
CA ILE A 230 -14.06 26.79 4.73
C ILE A 230 -12.82 27.68 4.59
N GLY A 231 -11.76 27.19 3.92
CA GLY A 231 -10.51 27.97 3.69
C GLY A 231 -10.54 28.93 2.50
N ARG A 232 -11.62 28.98 1.72
CA ARG A 232 -11.80 29.92 0.59
C ARG A 232 -12.79 31.04 0.86
N GLY A 233 -13.16 31.25 2.13
CA GLY A 233 -14.02 32.34 2.56
C GLY A 233 -13.26 33.65 2.55
N GLU A 234 -13.63 34.53 1.60
CA GLU A 234 -13.60 35.95 1.55
C GLU A 234 -12.46 36.72 2.29
N LYS A 235 -11.53 37.22 1.48
CA LYS A 235 -10.80 38.43 1.87
C LYS A 235 -11.85 39.53 2.11
N PRO A 236 -11.89 40.18 3.27
CA PRO A 236 -12.70 41.38 3.40
C PRO A 236 -12.12 42.44 2.47
N ASP A 237 -12.95 42.93 1.57
CA ASP A 237 -12.67 44.14 0.81
C ASP A 237 -12.21 45.24 1.76
N SER A 238 -11.00 45.70 1.55
CA SER A 238 -10.47 46.89 2.17
C SER A 238 -11.29 48.08 1.71
N MET A 239 -12.24 48.52 2.52
CA MET A 239 -12.74 49.91 2.45
C MET A 239 -11.69 50.84 3.04
N LEU A 240 -11.33 51.79 2.18
CA LEU A 240 -10.62 53.07 2.43
C LEU A 240 -9.12 53.00 2.60
#